data_00fc80ea6841efd2f85f0a7ed38cf0b0
#
_entry.id   00fc80ea6841efd2f85f0a7ed38cf0b0
#
_cell.length_a   1.000
_cell.length_b   1.000
_cell.length_c   1.000
_cell.angle_alpha   90.00
_cell.angle_beta   90.00
_cell.angle_gamma   90.00
#
_symmetry.space_group_name_H-M   'P 1'
#
loop_
_entity.id
_entity.type
_entity.pdbx_description
1 polymer ?
#
loop_
_entity_poly.entity_id
_entity_poly.type
_entity_poly.pdbx_seq_one_letter_code
_entity_poly.pdbx_strand_id
1 'polypeptide(L)'
;MSDKPTMLILSGFLGSGKTTVLLQLANHLRAKHGEDYRIAIIENEVGSASVDTGVIAEAGYSVTEMLAGCVCCTLIGQLVPAVQKLTEELDPDLIVLEATGMATPSTMRDNIERYGDCPVRVLTIVDASRWQRIVRALSVLLTEQLECADVICVNKCDLADDAQIGEVDAAVREMNASAPIVHASAISPMSAADLDAIAGV
;
A
#
# COMPACT_ATOMS: atom_id res chain seq x y z
N MET A 1 10.95 -5.37 -21.02
CA MET A 1 10.04 -5.04 -19.93
C MET A 1 9.24 -6.31 -19.66
N SER A 2 8.97 -6.68 -18.43
CA SER A 2 8.20 -7.88 -18.10
C SER A 2 6.78 -7.69 -18.62
N ASP A 3 6.24 -8.68 -19.38
CA ASP A 3 4.84 -8.67 -19.84
C ASP A 3 3.83 -8.89 -18.69
N LYS A 4 4.29 -8.88 -17.44
CA LYS A 4 3.48 -9.14 -16.26
C LYS A 4 3.30 -7.88 -15.44
N PRO A 5 2.08 -7.62 -14.89
CA PRO A 5 1.84 -6.49 -14.02
C PRO A 5 2.71 -6.59 -12.76
N THR A 6 3.09 -5.44 -12.21
CA THR A 6 3.65 -5.39 -10.86
C THR A 6 2.51 -5.27 -9.86
N MET A 7 2.61 -5.95 -8.72
CA MET A 7 1.67 -5.76 -7.62
C MET A 7 2.29 -4.91 -6.51
N LEU A 8 1.56 -3.87 -6.10
CA LEU A 8 1.89 -3.05 -4.94
C LEU A 8 0.91 -3.36 -3.79
N ILE A 9 1.42 -3.91 -2.70
CA ILE A 9 0.65 -4.09 -1.47
C ILE A 9 0.79 -2.82 -0.63
N LEU A 10 -0.34 -2.16 -0.37
CA LEU A 10 -0.42 -1.04 0.57
C LEU A 10 -0.74 -1.56 1.96
N SER A 11 0.23 -1.47 2.85
CA SER A 11 0.12 -1.83 4.26
C SER A 11 0.11 -0.58 5.16
N GLY A 12 -0.34 -0.74 6.38
CA GLY A 12 -0.41 0.32 7.38
C GLY A 12 -1.76 0.36 8.10
N PHE A 13 -1.76 0.85 9.32
CA PHE A 13 -2.95 0.87 10.17
C PHE A 13 -4.08 1.76 9.62
N LEU A 14 -5.30 1.51 10.12
CA LEU A 14 -6.47 2.30 9.75
C LEU A 14 -6.24 3.80 9.99
N GLY A 15 -6.54 4.59 8.96
CA GLY A 15 -6.38 6.04 8.97
C GLY A 15 -4.92 6.51 8.87
N SER A 16 -3.96 5.66 8.46
CA SER A 16 -2.57 6.09 8.18
C SER A 16 -2.44 6.92 6.90
N GLY A 17 -3.47 6.92 6.04
CA GLY A 17 -3.51 7.69 4.78
C GLY A 17 -3.18 6.87 3.54
N LYS A 18 -3.43 5.56 3.56
CA LYS A 18 -3.20 4.65 2.42
C LYS A 18 -3.85 5.16 1.14
N THR A 19 -5.15 5.42 1.18
CA THR A 19 -5.92 5.93 0.02
C THR A 19 -5.37 7.25 -0.50
N THR A 20 -4.97 8.17 0.37
CA THR A 20 -4.39 9.46 -0.04
C THR A 20 -3.06 9.28 -0.78
N VAL A 21 -2.18 8.41 -0.27
CA VAL A 21 -0.90 8.10 -0.92
C VAL A 21 -1.13 7.36 -2.23
N LEU A 22 -2.07 6.40 -2.26
CA LEU A 22 -2.47 5.69 -3.47
C LEU A 22 -2.90 6.64 -4.59
N LEU A 23 -3.77 7.60 -4.30
CA LEU A 23 -4.26 8.56 -5.30
C LEU A 23 -3.13 9.45 -5.85
N GLN A 24 -2.20 9.90 -4.99
CA GLN A 24 -1.04 10.65 -5.45
C GLN A 24 -0.13 9.80 -6.35
N LEU A 25 0.12 8.55 -5.96
CA LEU A 25 0.91 7.61 -6.76
C LEU A 25 0.26 7.33 -8.12
N ALA A 26 -1.03 7.02 -8.14
CA ALA A 26 -1.76 6.70 -9.36
C ALA A 26 -1.79 7.89 -10.34
N ASN A 27 -2.02 9.10 -9.84
CA ASN A 27 -1.96 10.32 -10.66
C ASN A 27 -0.55 10.56 -11.21
N HIS A 28 0.50 10.35 -10.39
CA HIS A 28 1.88 10.49 -10.83
C HIS A 28 2.24 9.51 -11.94
N LEU A 29 1.88 8.22 -11.78
CA LEU A 29 2.17 7.20 -12.77
C LEU A 29 1.45 7.45 -14.10
N ARG A 30 0.20 7.88 -14.08
CA ARG A 30 -0.51 8.30 -15.31
C ARG A 30 0.14 9.51 -15.96
N ALA A 31 0.55 10.51 -15.19
CA ALA A 31 1.25 11.67 -15.72
C ALA A 31 2.61 11.30 -16.35
N LYS A 32 3.29 10.30 -15.80
CA LYS A 32 4.61 9.84 -16.25
C LYS A 32 4.53 8.91 -17.48
N HIS A 33 3.56 7.99 -17.51
CA HIS A 33 3.47 6.91 -18.51
C HIS A 33 2.37 7.15 -19.56
N GLY A 34 1.47 8.11 -19.34
CA GLY A 34 0.35 8.43 -20.22
C GLY A 34 -0.99 7.89 -19.72
N GLU A 35 -2.05 8.33 -20.38
CA GLU A 35 -3.44 7.96 -20.03
C GLU A 35 -3.73 6.45 -20.22
N ASP A 36 -2.95 5.77 -21.06
CA ASP A 36 -3.10 4.34 -21.32
C ASP A 36 -2.52 3.46 -20.20
N TYR A 37 -1.83 4.05 -19.20
CA TYR A 37 -1.29 3.30 -18.06
C TYR A 37 -2.43 2.81 -17.16
N ARG A 38 -2.63 1.49 -17.14
CA ARG A 38 -3.77 0.83 -16.50
C ARG A 38 -3.43 0.41 -15.07
N ILE A 39 -4.19 0.96 -14.12
CA ILE A 39 -4.05 0.64 -12.69
C ILE A 39 -5.33 -0.06 -12.24
N ALA A 40 -5.20 -1.30 -11.77
CA ALA A 40 -6.28 -2.03 -11.11
C ALA A 40 -6.09 -1.96 -9.59
N ILE A 41 -7.18 -1.73 -8.85
CA ILE A 41 -7.13 -1.61 -7.39
C ILE A 41 -8.03 -2.68 -6.79
N ILE A 42 -7.46 -3.45 -5.86
CA ILE A 42 -8.15 -4.45 -5.05
C ILE A 42 -8.26 -3.89 -3.64
N GLU A 43 -9.47 -3.60 -3.19
CA GLU A 43 -9.74 -3.24 -1.80
C GLU A 43 -10.13 -4.49 -1.02
N ASN A 44 -9.48 -4.67 0.12
CA ASN A 44 -9.73 -5.77 1.02
C ASN A 44 -10.23 -5.21 2.37
N GLU A 45 -11.47 -4.71 2.41
CA GLU A 45 -12.05 -4.20 3.63
C GLU A 45 -13.28 -5.00 4.11
N VAL A 46 -13.36 -5.21 5.43
CA VAL A 46 -14.45 -5.92 6.10
C VAL A 46 -15.56 -4.92 6.45
N GLY A 47 -16.62 -4.88 5.66
CA GLY A 47 -17.88 -4.19 6.01
C GLY A 47 -18.20 -2.97 5.15
N SER A 48 -19.48 -2.77 4.86
CA SER A 48 -20.16 -1.70 4.12
C SER A 48 -19.32 -0.83 3.21
N ALA A 49 -19.75 -0.66 1.96
CA ALA A 49 -19.13 0.15 0.90
C ALA A 49 -18.14 1.17 1.45
N SER A 50 -16.84 0.97 1.25
CA SER A 50 -15.84 1.86 1.82
C SER A 50 -16.01 3.23 1.18
N VAL A 51 -15.88 4.28 1.98
CA VAL A 51 -15.89 5.68 1.47
C VAL A 51 -14.77 5.85 0.43
N ASP A 52 -13.74 5.02 0.55
CA ASP A 52 -12.54 5.05 -0.28
C ASP A 52 -12.80 4.52 -1.70
N THR A 53 -13.62 3.46 -1.87
CA THR A 53 -14.03 2.94 -3.19
C THR A 53 -14.67 4.02 -4.06
N GLY A 54 -15.55 4.83 -3.47
CA GLY A 54 -16.20 5.95 -4.18
C GLY A 54 -15.22 6.99 -4.67
N VAL A 55 -14.27 7.38 -3.82
CA VAL A 55 -13.26 8.41 -4.15
C VAL A 55 -12.30 7.92 -5.25
N ILE A 56 -11.89 6.65 -5.19
CA ILE A 56 -11.00 6.05 -6.18
C ILE A 56 -11.71 5.88 -7.53
N ALA A 57 -12.96 5.42 -7.53
CA ALA A 57 -13.77 5.28 -8.73
C ALA A 57 -14.09 6.64 -9.38
N GLU A 58 -14.39 7.67 -8.59
CA GLU A 58 -14.57 9.06 -9.07
C GLU A 58 -13.30 9.63 -9.72
N ALA A 59 -12.12 9.17 -9.27
CA ALA A 59 -10.84 9.51 -9.89
C ALA A 59 -10.58 8.75 -11.21
N GLY A 60 -11.50 7.88 -11.65
CA GLY A 60 -11.42 7.18 -12.93
C GLY A 60 -10.55 5.91 -12.93
N TYR A 61 -10.36 5.29 -11.75
CA TYR A 61 -9.64 4.01 -11.64
C TYR A 61 -10.62 2.84 -11.56
N SER A 62 -10.22 1.69 -12.12
CA SER A 62 -10.99 0.45 -11.99
C SER A 62 -10.79 -0.15 -10.60
N VAL A 63 -11.85 -0.20 -9.80
CA VAL A 63 -11.83 -0.75 -8.45
C VAL A 63 -12.58 -2.07 -8.42
N THR A 64 -11.96 -3.09 -7.88
CA THR A 64 -12.58 -4.40 -7.61
C THR A 64 -12.64 -4.63 -6.12
N GLU A 65 -13.84 -4.62 -5.56
CA GLU A 65 -14.07 -4.95 -4.15
C GLU A 65 -13.96 -6.47 -3.95
N MET A 66 -13.11 -6.88 -3.01
CA MET A 66 -13.14 -8.25 -2.51
C MET A 66 -14.08 -8.34 -1.30
N LEU A 67 -15.16 -9.08 -1.43
CA LEU A 67 -16.06 -9.39 -0.32
C LEU A 67 -15.29 -10.16 0.77
N ALA A 68 -15.09 -9.52 1.91
CA ALA A 68 -14.37 -10.08 3.04
C ALA A 68 -15.09 -11.30 3.63
N GLY A 69 -14.51 -12.46 3.35
CA GLY A 69 -14.68 -13.64 4.20
C GLY A 69 -13.54 -13.72 5.20
N CYS A 70 -13.76 -14.28 6.38
CA CYS A 70 -12.82 -14.36 7.51
C CYS A 70 -11.33 -14.28 7.21
N VAL A 71 -10.69 -13.31 7.82
CA VAL A 71 -9.42 -12.62 7.57
C VAL A 71 -8.15 -13.48 7.41
N CYS A 72 -8.11 -14.73 7.82
CA CYS A 72 -6.85 -15.48 7.89
C CYS A 72 -6.67 -16.63 6.89
N CYS A 73 -7.72 -17.29 6.44
CA CYS A 73 -7.59 -18.49 5.58
C CYS A 73 -8.34 -18.41 4.24
N THR A 74 -9.40 -17.61 4.17
CA THR A 74 -10.26 -17.50 2.97
C THR A 74 -9.70 -16.50 1.96
N LEU A 75 -8.95 -15.49 2.42
CA LEU A 75 -8.38 -14.42 1.60
C LEU A 75 -7.36 -14.94 0.58
N ILE A 76 -6.47 -15.84 0.99
CA ILE A 76 -5.43 -16.37 0.10
C ILE A 76 -6.06 -17.17 -1.03
N GLY A 77 -7.08 -17.98 -0.73
CA GLY A 77 -7.81 -18.76 -1.73
C GLY A 77 -8.60 -17.92 -2.75
N GLN A 78 -8.90 -16.67 -2.44
CA GLN A 78 -9.61 -15.74 -3.31
C GLN A 78 -8.70 -14.72 -3.98
N LEU A 79 -7.60 -14.33 -3.33
CA LEU A 79 -6.70 -13.30 -3.82
C LEU A 79 -6.00 -13.69 -5.12
N VAL A 80 -5.40 -14.89 -5.17
CA VAL A 80 -4.70 -15.35 -6.38
C VAL A 80 -5.63 -15.45 -7.58
N PRO A 81 -6.82 -16.10 -7.48
CA PRO A 81 -7.81 -16.09 -8.57
C PRO A 81 -8.28 -14.68 -8.96
N ALA A 82 -8.44 -13.77 -8.01
CA ALA A 82 -8.82 -12.39 -8.31
C ALA A 82 -7.73 -11.65 -9.10
N VAL A 83 -6.46 -11.80 -8.70
CA VAL A 83 -5.31 -11.24 -9.42
C VAL A 83 -5.24 -11.79 -10.84
N GLN A 84 -5.36 -13.11 -11.02
CA GLN A 84 -5.35 -13.75 -12.33
C GLN A 84 -6.49 -13.23 -13.22
N LYS A 85 -7.71 -13.19 -12.69
CA LYS A 85 -8.86 -12.66 -13.41
C LYS A 85 -8.66 -11.19 -13.82
N LEU A 86 -8.17 -10.33 -12.91
CA LEU A 86 -7.89 -8.93 -13.23
C LEU A 86 -6.81 -8.79 -14.30
N THR A 87 -5.78 -9.62 -14.24
CA THR A 87 -4.73 -9.64 -15.26
C THR A 87 -5.28 -10.02 -16.63
N GLU A 88 -6.14 -11.04 -16.70
CA GLU A 88 -6.76 -11.50 -17.95
C GLU A 88 -7.77 -10.50 -18.53
N GLU A 89 -8.60 -9.85 -17.68
CA GLU A 89 -9.69 -8.98 -18.12
C GLU A 89 -9.24 -7.55 -18.43
N LEU A 90 -8.30 -7.00 -17.64
CA LEU A 90 -7.91 -5.60 -17.71
C LEU A 90 -6.49 -5.41 -18.28
N ASP A 91 -5.67 -6.45 -18.30
CA ASP A 91 -4.25 -6.38 -18.69
C ASP A 91 -3.57 -5.15 -18.06
N PRO A 92 -3.53 -5.04 -16.72
CA PRO A 92 -3.06 -3.85 -16.03
C PRO A 92 -1.54 -3.77 -16.01
N ASP A 93 -1.00 -2.54 -15.98
CA ASP A 93 0.42 -2.30 -15.77
C ASP A 93 0.80 -2.39 -14.29
N LEU A 94 -0.15 -2.00 -13.42
CA LEU A 94 -0.01 -2.04 -11.96
C LEU A 94 -1.29 -2.57 -11.31
N ILE A 95 -1.13 -3.51 -10.39
CA ILE A 95 -2.21 -3.95 -9.49
C ILE A 95 -1.89 -3.43 -8.09
N VAL A 96 -2.78 -2.68 -7.48
CA VAL A 96 -2.64 -2.23 -6.10
C VAL A 96 -3.59 -3.01 -5.22
N LEU A 97 -3.06 -3.63 -4.17
CA LEU A 97 -3.83 -4.30 -3.13
C LEU A 97 -3.81 -3.45 -1.86
N GLU A 98 -4.93 -2.83 -1.51
CA GLU A 98 -5.07 -2.16 -0.23
C GLU A 98 -5.37 -3.20 0.86
N ALA A 99 -4.36 -3.49 1.68
CA ALA A 99 -4.50 -4.43 2.79
C ALA A 99 -5.21 -3.78 3.98
N THR A 100 -6.03 -4.56 4.71
CA THR A 100 -6.61 -4.09 5.98
C THR A 100 -5.50 -3.74 6.98
N GLY A 101 -5.77 -2.83 7.91
CA GLY A 101 -4.79 -2.39 8.91
C GLY A 101 -4.23 -3.50 9.82
N MET A 102 -4.89 -4.67 9.82
CA MET A 102 -4.48 -5.86 10.60
C MET A 102 -3.91 -6.97 9.71
N ALA A 103 -3.67 -6.69 8.43
CA ALA A 103 -3.15 -7.67 7.50
C ALA A 103 -1.65 -7.93 7.70
N THR A 104 -1.22 -9.11 7.29
CA THR A 104 0.15 -9.60 7.31
C THR A 104 0.71 -9.57 5.88
N PRO A 105 1.39 -8.48 5.47
CA PRO A 105 1.80 -8.29 4.08
C PRO A 105 2.81 -9.35 3.60
N SER A 106 3.65 -9.88 4.50
CA SER A 106 4.59 -10.96 4.21
C SER A 106 3.89 -12.20 3.67
N THR A 107 2.82 -12.64 4.35
CA THR A 107 2.03 -13.80 3.91
C THR A 107 1.34 -13.55 2.57
N MET A 108 0.86 -12.33 2.31
CA MET A 108 0.26 -11.96 1.03
C MET A 108 1.30 -12.01 -0.09
N ARG A 109 2.48 -11.41 0.13
CA ARG A 109 3.61 -11.45 -0.81
C ARG A 109 3.95 -12.88 -1.19
N ASP A 110 4.24 -13.75 -0.20
CA ASP A 110 4.64 -15.14 -0.43
C ASP A 110 3.63 -15.92 -1.28
N ASN A 111 2.35 -15.68 -1.08
CA ASN A 111 1.30 -16.36 -1.84
C ASN A 111 1.16 -15.83 -3.26
N ILE A 112 1.24 -14.52 -3.44
CA ILE A 112 1.13 -13.89 -4.76
C ILE A 112 2.35 -14.27 -5.61
N GLU A 113 3.56 -14.18 -5.07
CA GLU A 113 4.78 -14.56 -5.77
C GLU A 113 4.82 -16.04 -6.13
N ARG A 114 4.29 -16.91 -5.23
CA ARG A 114 4.27 -18.37 -5.45
C ARG A 114 3.20 -18.81 -6.45
N TYR A 115 2.03 -18.21 -6.44
CA TYR A 115 0.86 -18.71 -7.17
C TYR A 115 0.25 -17.71 -8.13
N GLY A 116 0.50 -16.42 -7.96
CA GLY A 116 -0.02 -15.34 -8.80
C GLY A 116 0.89 -14.96 -9.96
N ASP A 117 2.14 -15.44 -9.95
CA ASP A 117 3.14 -15.19 -10.98
C ASP A 117 3.34 -13.69 -11.31
N CYS A 118 3.34 -12.87 -10.27
CA CYS A 118 3.38 -11.41 -10.34
C CYS A 118 4.43 -10.91 -9.34
N PRO A 119 5.40 -10.06 -9.74
CA PRO A 119 6.34 -9.46 -8.81
C PRO A 119 5.61 -8.57 -7.82
N VAL A 120 5.95 -8.69 -6.53
CA VAL A 120 5.29 -7.97 -5.45
C VAL A 120 6.21 -6.97 -4.81
N ARG A 121 5.69 -5.76 -4.55
CA ARG A 121 6.31 -4.70 -3.77
C ARG A 121 5.41 -4.33 -2.60
N VAL A 122 5.97 -4.09 -1.43
CA VAL A 122 5.21 -3.69 -0.23
C VAL A 122 5.58 -2.26 0.16
N LEU A 123 4.56 -1.41 0.21
CA LEU A 123 4.63 -0.07 0.81
C LEU A 123 3.94 -0.11 2.16
N THR A 124 4.66 0.16 3.23
CA THR A 124 4.08 0.32 4.57
C THR A 124 3.98 1.79 4.94
N ILE A 125 2.76 2.24 5.25
CA ILE A 125 2.47 3.63 5.62
C ILE A 125 2.27 3.73 7.13
N VAL A 126 3.09 4.52 7.79
CA VAL A 126 3.01 4.81 9.22
C VAL A 126 2.53 6.24 9.46
N ASP A 127 1.73 6.42 10.50
CA ASP A 127 1.20 7.72 10.93
C ASP A 127 2.12 8.30 12.01
N ALA A 128 2.91 9.31 11.65
CA ALA A 128 3.85 9.96 12.56
C ALA A 128 3.14 10.54 13.81
N SER A 129 1.96 11.12 13.63
CA SER A 129 1.20 11.75 14.73
C SER A 129 0.65 10.76 15.77
N ARG A 130 0.51 9.47 15.41
CA ARG A 130 0.01 8.42 16.28
C ARG A 130 1.04 7.34 16.61
N TRP A 131 2.30 7.55 16.22
CA TRP A 131 3.38 6.57 16.33
C TRP A 131 3.46 5.91 17.72
N GLN A 132 3.64 6.71 18.76
CA GLN A 132 3.76 6.23 20.15
C GLN A 132 2.57 5.37 20.61
N ARG A 133 1.36 5.73 20.17
CA ARG A 133 0.15 4.97 20.49
C ARG A 133 0.17 3.61 19.79
N ILE A 134 0.55 3.58 18.51
CA ILE A 134 0.59 2.36 17.70
C ILE A 134 1.66 1.42 18.24
N VAL A 135 2.86 1.91 18.51
CA VAL A 135 3.95 1.11 19.11
C VAL A 135 3.52 0.45 20.40
N ARG A 136 2.86 1.19 21.31
CA ARG A 136 2.41 0.64 22.60
C ARG A 136 1.32 -0.41 22.46
N ALA A 137 0.41 -0.25 21.51
CA ALA A 137 -0.77 -1.10 21.38
C ALA A 137 -0.55 -2.31 20.47
N LEU A 138 0.28 -2.17 19.41
CA LEU A 138 0.34 -3.08 18.28
C LEU A 138 1.78 -3.35 17.80
N SER A 139 2.76 -3.33 18.70
CA SER A 139 4.19 -3.45 18.38
C SER A 139 4.51 -4.66 17.48
N VAL A 140 3.98 -5.83 17.79
CA VAL A 140 4.27 -7.07 17.05
C VAL A 140 3.82 -6.95 15.59
N LEU A 141 2.58 -6.47 15.38
CA LEU A 141 2.03 -6.31 14.04
C LEU A 141 2.75 -5.19 13.26
N LEU A 142 3.08 -4.08 13.96
CA LEU A 142 3.84 -2.98 13.37
C LEU A 142 5.22 -3.46 12.89
N THR A 143 5.94 -4.20 13.72
CA THR A 143 7.24 -4.77 13.38
C THR A 143 7.14 -5.66 12.14
N GLU A 144 6.17 -6.58 12.10
CA GLU A 144 5.95 -7.46 10.96
C GLU A 144 5.64 -6.68 9.66
N GLN A 145 4.81 -5.64 9.73
CA GLN A 145 4.51 -4.80 8.58
C GLN A 145 5.73 -4.00 8.10
N LEU A 146 6.59 -3.55 9.00
CA LEU A 146 7.79 -2.79 8.67
C LEU A 146 8.93 -3.68 8.16
N GLU A 147 9.16 -4.84 8.76
CA GLU A 147 10.23 -5.77 8.35
C GLU A 147 10.08 -6.24 6.90
N CYS A 148 8.86 -6.46 6.43
CA CYS A 148 8.60 -6.90 5.07
C CYS A 148 8.46 -5.77 4.04
N ALA A 149 8.53 -4.49 4.45
CA ALA A 149 8.36 -3.36 3.56
C ALA A 149 9.56 -3.17 2.62
N ASP A 150 9.30 -2.92 1.34
CA ASP A 150 10.29 -2.48 0.36
C ASP A 150 10.46 -0.96 0.36
N VAL A 151 9.41 -0.23 0.77
CA VAL A 151 9.42 1.22 1.01
C VAL A 151 8.56 1.52 2.23
N ILE A 152 8.97 2.49 3.02
CA ILE A 152 8.22 2.95 4.19
C ILE A 152 7.88 4.42 4.00
N CYS A 153 6.59 4.75 4.09
CA CYS A 153 6.10 6.12 4.03
C CYS A 153 5.72 6.60 5.44
N VAL A 154 6.48 7.52 5.97
CA VAL A 154 6.16 8.26 7.20
C VAL A 154 5.21 9.39 6.82
N ASN A 155 3.93 9.18 7.07
CA ASN A 155 2.86 10.10 6.68
C ASN A 155 2.38 10.96 7.86
N LYS A 156 1.65 12.02 7.54
CA LYS A 156 1.13 13.04 8.46
C LYS A 156 2.24 13.81 9.20
N CYS A 157 3.34 14.06 8.48
CA CYS A 157 4.44 14.87 9.00
C CYS A 157 4.00 16.31 9.34
N ASP A 158 2.92 16.80 8.76
CA ASP A 158 2.29 18.08 9.11
C ASP A 158 1.65 18.11 10.51
N LEU A 159 1.42 16.94 11.12
CA LEU A 159 0.81 16.79 12.45
C LEU A 159 1.83 16.36 13.53
N ALA A 160 3.12 16.31 13.19
CA ALA A 160 4.20 15.93 14.09
C ALA A 160 5.33 16.99 14.01
N ASP A 161 6.05 17.17 15.11
CA ASP A 161 7.25 18.01 15.09
C ASP A 161 8.49 17.23 14.59
N ASP A 162 9.58 17.95 14.29
CA ASP A 162 10.82 17.36 13.76
C ASP A 162 11.42 16.30 14.70
N ALA A 163 11.28 16.48 16.02
CA ALA A 163 11.78 15.52 16.99
C ALA A 163 10.97 14.22 16.96
N GLN A 164 9.66 14.31 16.83
CA GLN A 164 8.77 13.16 16.69
C GLN A 164 9.04 12.42 15.37
N ILE A 165 9.21 13.14 14.26
CA ILE A 165 9.56 12.54 12.97
C ILE A 165 10.90 11.81 13.06
N GLY A 166 11.91 12.44 13.66
CA GLY A 166 13.22 11.81 13.87
C GLY A 166 13.17 10.57 14.77
N GLU A 167 12.30 10.55 15.78
CA GLU A 167 12.04 9.36 16.60
C GLU A 167 11.42 8.23 15.78
N VAL A 168 10.43 8.54 14.92
CA VAL A 168 9.80 7.56 14.01
C VAL A 168 10.83 6.97 13.07
N ASP A 169 11.63 7.81 12.42
CA ASP A 169 12.66 7.39 11.47
C ASP A 169 13.70 6.46 12.13
N ALA A 170 14.17 6.82 13.33
CA ALA A 170 15.11 5.99 14.08
C ALA A 170 14.52 4.62 14.42
N ALA A 171 13.30 4.59 14.93
CA ALA A 171 12.62 3.34 15.28
C ALA A 171 12.31 2.47 14.04
N VAL A 172 11.90 3.09 12.93
CA VAL A 172 11.70 2.41 11.65
C VAL A 172 13.00 1.79 11.15
N ARG A 173 14.13 2.50 11.26
CA ARG A 173 15.45 1.98 10.87
C ARG A 173 15.92 0.81 11.71
N GLU A 174 15.56 0.74 12.99
CA GLU A 174 15.84 -0.41 13.84
C GLU A 174 15.07 -1.66 13.38
N MET A 175 13.84 -1.50 12.86
CA MET A 175 12.99 -2.60 12.37
C MET A 175 13.30 -2.97 10.91
N ASN A 176 13.66 -1.99 10.08
CA ASN A 176 14.01 -2.18 8.67
C ASN A 176 15.17 -1.27 8.27
N ALA A 177 16.38 -1.83 8.24
CA ALA A 177 17.61 -1.08 7.98
C ALA A 177 17.77 -0.64 6.52
N SER A 178 17.09 -1.31 5.56
CA SER A 178 17.37 -1.18 4.12
C SER A 178 16.30 -0.44 3.34
N ALA A 179 15.04 -0.53 3.72
CA ALA A 179 13.96 0.11 2.97
C ALA A 179 14.13 1.64 2.93
N PRO A 180 13.99 2.29 1.77
CA PRO A 180 13.93 3.75 1.72
C PRO A 180 12.75 4.26 2.55
N ILE A 181 12.99 5.35 3.28
CA ILE A 181 11.97 6.09 4.00
C ILE A 181 11.62 7.33 3.19
N VAL A 182 10.35 7.53 2.91
CA VAL A 182 9.80 8.73 2.28
C VAL A 182 8.87 9.41 3.27
N HIS A 183 8.76 10.73 3.18
CA HIS A 183 7.90 11.52 4.07
C HIS A 183 6.72 12.08 3.29
N ALA A 184 5.52 12.02 3.89
CA ALA A 184 4.30 12.54 3.28
C ALA A 184 3.51 13.42 4.25
N SER A 185 2.69 14.29 3.67
CA SER A 185 1.84 15.25 4.38
C SER A 185 0.55 15.45 3.59
N ALA A 186 -0.56 15.73 4.29
CA ALA A 186 -1.82 16.06 3.65
C ALA A 186 -1.85 17.49 3.05
N ILE A 187 -0.91 18.36 3.49
CA ILE A 187 -0.87 19.77 3.09
C ILE A 187 0.05 20.03 1.88
N SER A 188 0.82 19.04 1.45
CA SER A 188 1.71 19.16 0.28
C SER A 188 1.76 17.87 -0.53
N PRO A 189 1.80 17.96 -1.86
CA PRO A 189 2.02 16.79 -2.70
C PRO A 189 3.38 16.16 -2.41
N MET A 190 3.46 14.84 -2.53
CA MET A 190 4.73 14.11 -2.50
C MET A 190 5.59 14.47 -3.71
N SER A 191 6.90 14.44 -3.55
CA SER A 191 7.81 14.67 -4.67
C SER A 191 7.72 13.54 -5.70
N ALA A 192 8.04 13.86 -6.97
CA ALA A 192 8.10 12.83 -8.01
C ALA A 192 9.13 11.73 -7.67
N ALA A 193 10.26 12.10 -7.04
CA ALA A 193 11.29 11.14 -6.63
C ALA A 193 10.78 10.18 -5.53
N ASP A 194 9.98 10.66 -4.57
CA ASP A 194 9.39 9.81 -3.54
C ASP A 194 8.34 8.87 -4.14
N LEU A 195 7.52 9.36 -5.08
CA LEU A 195 6.52 8.54 -5.77
C LEU A 195 7.19 7.49 -6.68
N ASP A 196 8.28 7.84 -7.36
CA ASP A 196 9.11 6.90 -8.13
C ASP A 196 9.73 5.83 -7.20
N ALA A 197 10.24 6.23 -6.04
CA ALA A 197 10.77 5.29 -5.05
C ALA A 197 9.70 4.31 -4.55
N ILE A 198 8.45 4.78 -4.36
CA ILE A 198 7.31 3.93 -3.99
C ILE A 198 7.00 2.96 -5.13
N ALA A 199 6.89 3.44 -6.36
CA ALA A 199 6.58 2.61 -7.52
C ALA A 199 7.70 1.61 -7.87
N GLY A 200 8.95 1.93 -7.55
CA GLY A 200 10.13 1.14 -7.92
C GLY A 200 10.58 1.37 -9.37
N VAL A 201 10.37 2.59 -9.89
CA VAL A 201 10.64 2.99 -11.28
C VAL A 201 11.54 4.22 -11.36
#